data_25acee4392a649884b85ed3196080e6c
#
_entry.id   25acee4392a649884b85ed3196080e6c
#
_cell.length_a   1.000
_cell.length_b   1.000
_cell.length_c   1.000
_cell.angle_alpha   90.00
_cell.angle_beta   90.00
_cell.angle_gamma   90.00
#
_symmetry.space_group_name_H-M   'P 1'
#
loop_
_entity.id
_entity.type
_entity.pdbx_description
1 polymer ?
#
loop_
_entity_poly.entity_id
_entity_poly.type
_entity_poly.pdbx_seq_one_letter_code
_entity_poly.pdbx_strand_id
1 'polypeptide(L)'
;MYRIVQGTTHGLQDVSRFVDVINALAQSQIAEARTLFDPEKEIIVTRAPGRLDVMGGIADYSGSLVLQLPLREATCVALQVASDRKLRIVSLGEKTSNRSPYFEMRLEDFEPHGSACDYQIAQKYFRKNPGTQWAAYAAGAFLVLMKERSAIFKTGARILVYSEVPEGKGVSSSAALEVAVMKAVTAAFNLEIPPQELARLCQKVENLIVGAPCGIMDQMTSACGKANELLALLCQPAILQEPVEIPEHLAFWGIDSGVAHSVSGADYTSVRIGAFMGYRIIAELAGHNFSPAHKQHHVHVADSRWHGYLANLTPSVYEHDYAAQLPDEIKGSAFIERYRGTTDEVTEINPEREYRVARPTAHPIYENFRVRTFAALLHNSKSRLAMQQLGELMYQSHSSYSACGLGSHGTDRLVELAREIGPAKGVYGAKITGGGSGGTVAVLGAVDANHAVAEIGERYAAETNQYPKIFKGSSMGADDFGCIVLQNDL
;
A
#
# COMPACT_ATOMS: atom_id res chain seq x y z
N MET A 1 31.69 -15.86 -8.32
CA MET A 1 30.85 -14.63 -8.43
C MET A 1 29.48 -15.03 -8.99
N TYR A 2 28.40 -14.56 -8.39
CA TYR A 2 27.05 -14.84 -8.88
C TYR A 2 26.79 -14.13 -10.20
N ARG A 3 26.27 -14.86 -11.20
CA ARG A 3 25.84 -14.33 -12.48
C ARG A 3 24.39 -14.75 -12.77
N ILE A 4 23.73 -14.02 -13.65
CA ILE A 4 22.38 -14.32 -14.10
C ILE A 4 22.46 -15.49 -15.08
N VAL A 5 21.77 -16.59 -14.74
CA VAL A 5 21.66 -17.79 -15.61
C VAL A 5 20.26 -17.91 -16.24
N GLN A 6 19.25 -17.26 -15.64
CA GLN A 6 17.89 -17.21 -16.17
C GLN A 6 17.24 -15.87 -15.82
N GLY A 7 16.37 -15.37 -16.72
CA GLY A 7 15.70 -14.07 -16.59
C GLY A 7 16.56 -12.91 -17.09
N THR A 8 16.10 -11.69 -16.85
CA THR A 8 16.78 -10.46 -17.30
C THR A 8 16.54 -9.33 -16.29
N THR A 9 17.50 -8.39 -16.23
CA THR A 9 17.34 -7.18 -15.39
C THR A 9 16.34 -6.18 -15.97
N HIS A 10 15.82 -6.41 -17.18
CA HIS A 10 14.98 -5.46 -17.93
C HIS A 10 15.62 -4.05 -18.08
N GLY A 11 16.95 -3.94 -17.97
CA GLY A 11 17.67 -2.66 -17.98
C GLY A 11 17.50 -1.84 -16.70
N LEU A 12 16.92 -2.40 -15.64
CA LEU A 12 16.68 -1.74 -14.38
C LEU A 12 17.98 -1.65 -13.56
N GLN A 13 18.42 -0.44 -13.23
CA GLN A 13 19.68 -0.19 -12.54
C GLN A 13 19.69 -0.67 -11.09
N ASP A 14 18.54 -0.62 -10.40
CA ASP A 14 18.37 -1.11 -9.02
C ASP A 14 18.59 -2.62 -8.96
N VAL A 15 18.14 -3.37 -9.95
CA VAL A 15 18.39 -4.83 -10.06
C VAL A 15 19.88 -5.12 -10.27
N SER A 16 20.53 -4.38 -11.17
CA SER A 16 21.97 -4.55 -11.41
C SER A 16 22.78 -4.26 -10.14
N ARG A 17 22.47 -3.14 -9.45
CA ARG A 17 23.06 -2.82 -8.15
C ARG A 17 22.82 -3.91 -7.10
N PHE A 18 21.63 -4.50 -7.08
CA PHE A 18 21.32 -5.56 -6.13
C PHE A 18 22.14 -6.82 -6.36
N VAL A 19 22.38 -7.20 -7.63
CA VAL A 19 23.31 -8.31 -7.98
C VAL A 19 24.73 -7.99 -7.52
N ASP A 20 25.20 -6.75 -7.67
CA ASP A 20 26.50 -6.32 -7.17
C ASP A 20 26.55 -6.38 -5.63
N VAL A 21 25.49 -5.99 -4.93
CA VAL A 21 25.37 -6.11 -3.47
C VAL A 21 25.44 -7.58 -3.04
N ILE A 22 24.76 -8.51 -3.73
CA ILE A 22 24.84 -9.95 -3.45
C ILE A 22 26.28 -10.45 -3.58
N ASN A 23 26.99 -10.02 -4.62
CA ASN A 23 28.38 -10.38 -4.85
C ASN A 23 29.34 -9.79 -3.80
N ALA A 24 28.98 -8.67 -3.17
CA ALA A 24 29.75 -7.99 -2.15
C ALA A 24 29.36 -8.38 -0.71
N LEU A 25 28.42 -9.32 -0.51
CA LEU A 25 27.91 -9.67 0.83
C LEU A 25 28.97 -10.09 1.84
N ALA A 26 30.06 -10.74 1.40
CA ALA A 26 31.18 -11.09 2.27
C ALA A 26 31.84 -9.87 2.95
N GLN A 27 31.63 -8.66 2.42
CA GLN A 27 32.15 -7.40 2.95
C GLN A 27 31.07 -6.63 3.75
N SER A 28 29.87 -7.19 3.91
CA SER A 28 28.76 -6.53 4.62
C SER A 28 29.13 -6.20 6.07
N GLN A 29 28.65 -5.08 6.58
CA GLN A 29 28.73 -4.74 7.99
C GLN A 29 27.82 -5.59 8.88
N ILE A 30 26.82 -6.25 8.31
CA ILE A 30 25.91 -7.18 8.99
C ILE A 30 26.56 -8.57 8.96
N ALA A 31 26.91 -9.10 10.13
CA ALA A 31 27.65 -10.37 10.23
C ALA A 31 26.87 -11.52 9.60
N GLU A 32 25.57 -11.59 9.83
CA GLU A 32 24.69 -12.64 9.33
C GLU A 32 24.51 -12.58 7.80
N ALA A 33 24.68 -11.41 7.19
CA ALA A 33 24.64 -11.27 5.75
C ALA A 33 25.84 -11.93 5.06
N ARG A 34 27.04 -11.90 5.70
CA ARG A 34 28.29 -12.41 5.11
C ARG A 34 28.24 -13.90 4.78
N THR A 35 27.44 -14.66 5.52
CA THR A 35 27.29 -16.12 5.40
C THR A 35 25.86 -16.54 5.09
N LEU A 36 25.05 -15.61 4.60
CA LEU A 36 23.62 -15.86 4.38
C LEU A 36 23.40 -16.94 3.33
N PHE A 37 24.08 -16.84 2.19
CA PHE A 37 23.89 -17.73 1.05
C PHE A 37 24.97 -18.81 0.96
N ASP A 38 24.55 -20.00 0.56
CA ASP A 38 25.37 -21.13 0.21
C ASP A 38 25.86 -20.95 -1.25
N PRO A 39 27.17 -20.88 -1.51
CA PRO A 39 27.67 -20.62 -2.85
C PRO A 39 27.40 -21.74 -3.85
N GLU A 40 27.04 -22.95 -3.40
CA GLU A 40 26.72 -24.09 -4.28
C GLU A 40 25.27 -24.11 -4.76
N LYS A 41 24.43 -23.21 -4.24
CA LYS A 41 22.97 -23.16 -4.54
C LYS A 41 22.60 -21.92 -5.31
N GLU A 42 21.58 -22.07 -6.14
CA GLU A 42 20.96 -20.96 -6.85
C GLU A 42 20.27 -19.97 -5.90
N ILE A 43 20.22 -18.72 -6.34
CA ILE A 43 19.48 -17.65 -5.65
C ILE A 43 18.41 -17.14 -6.62
N ILE A 44 17.18 -17.06 -6.15
CA ILE A 44 16.09 -16.43 -6.88
C ILE A 44 15.99 -14.96 -6.47
N VAL A 45 15.96 -14.07 -7.46
CA VAL A 45 15.82 -12.64 -7.25
C VAL A 45 14.49 -12.17 -7.84
N THR A 46 13.75 -11.43 -7.04
CA THR A 46 12.49 -10.80 -7.41
C THR A 46 12.51 -9.31 -7.08
N ARG A 47 11.58 -8.57 -7.67
CA ARG A 47 11.47 -7.12 -7.51
C ARG A 47 10.00 -6.70 -7.48
N ALA A 48 9.63 -5.76 -6.60
CA ALA A 48 8.30 -5.15 -6.58
C ALA A 48 8.41 -3.65 -6.28
N PRO A 49 7.75 -2.78 -7.06
CA PRO A 49 7.81 -1.34 -6.87
C PRO A 49 6.95 -0.88 -5.69
N GLY A 50 7.30 0.30 -5.12
CA GLY A 50 6.37 1.10 -4.37
C GLY A 50 5.28 1.69 -5.28
N ARG A 51 4.37 2.48 -4.72
CA ARG A 51 3.33 3.14 -5.52
C ARG A 51 3.08 4.58 -5.08
N LEU A 52 2.64 5.39 -6.03
CA LEU A 52 2.06 6.71 -5.79
C LEU A 52 0.54 6.61 -6.00
N ASP A 53 -0.25 6.92 -4.97
CA ASP A 53 -1.70 7.08 -5.11
C ASP A 53 -2.01 8.39 -5.81
N VAL A 54 -2.39 8.30 -7.07
CA VAL A 54 -2.74 9.46 -7.90
C VAL A 54 -4.14 9.94 -7.56
N MET A 55 -5.10 9.03 -7.49
CA MET A 55 -6.48 9.31 -7.11
C MET A 55 -7.11 8.09 -6.44
N GLY A 56 -7.98 8.33 -5.45
CA GLY A 56 -8.79 7.30 -4.81
C GLY A 56 -8.39 6.99 -3.37
N GLY A 57 -7.13 6.75 -3.12
CA GLY A 57 -6.53 6.60 -1.76
C GLY A 57 -7.38 5.82 -0.78
N ILE A 58 -7.71 6.44 0.34
CA ILE A 58 -8.47 5.83 1.44
C ILE A 58 -9.92 5.45 1.09
N ALA A 59 -10.39 5.72 -0.12
CA ALA A 59 -11.71 5.23 -0.55
C ALA A 59 -11.67 3.77 -1.03
N ASP A 60 -10.49 3.13 -1.08
CA ASP A 60 -10.29 1.75 -1.53
C ASP A 60 -11.06 0.75 -0.65
N TYR A 61 -11.00 0.86 0.68
CA TYR A 61 -11.73 -0.01 1.59
C TYR A 61 -13.26 0.14 1.52
N SER A 62 -13.75 1.22 0.90
CA SER A 62 -15.17 1.48 0.66
C SER A 62 -15.61 1.18 -0.78
N GLY A 63 -14.79 0.47 -1.56
CA GLY A 63 -15.12 -0.04 -2.89
C GLY A 63 -14.94 0.96 -4.04
N SER A 64 -14.17 2.03 -3.87
CA SER A 64 -13.91 3.01 -4.92
C SER A 64 -13.05 2.45 -6.04
N LEU A 65 -13.19 3.03 -7.24
CA LEU A 65 -12.12 3.01 -8.22
C LEU A 65 -10.93 3.78 -7.66
N VAL A 66 -9.71 3.28 -7.89
CA VAL A 66 -8.47 3.97 -7.56
C VAL A 66 -7.53 3.97 -8.76
N LEU A 67 -6.69 4.99 -8.87
CA LEU A 67 -5.67 5.15 -9.92
C LEU A 67 -4.30 5.24 -9.27
N GLN A 68 -3.47 4.23 -9.50
CA GLN A 68 -2.20 4.05 -8.83
C GLN A 68 -1.05 4.01 -9.83
N LEU A 69 0.04 4.73 -9.56
CA LEU A 69 1.26 4.70 -10.37
C LEU A 69 2.32 3.85 -9.66
N PRO A 70 2.78 2.73 -10.25
CA PRO A 70 3.94 2.02 -9.70
C PRO A 70 5.19 2.93 -9.82
N LEU A 71 5.92 3.09 -8.73
CA LEU A 71 7.11 3.94 -8.70
C LEU A 71 8.32 3.28 -9.36
N ARG A 72 9.33 4.08 -9.66
CA ARG A 72 10.63 3.58 -10.07
C ARG A 72 11.35 2.88 -8.90
N GLU A 73 11.24 3.44 -7.70
CA GLU A 73 11.77 2.87 -6.47
C GLU A 73 11.09 1.54 -6.14
N ALA A 74 11.90 0.52 -5.84
CA ALA A 74 11.40 -0.83 -5.60
C ALA A 74 12.13 -1.53 -4.47
N THR A 75 11.55 -2.62 -4.02
CA THR A 75 12.18 -3.59 -3.12
C THR A 75 12.64 -4.79 -3.96
N CYS A 76 13.91 -5.13 -3.84
CA CYS A 76 14.51 -6.35 -4.37
C CYS A 76 14.66 -7.38 -3.25
N VAL A 77 14.37 -8.63 -3.56
CA VAL A 77 14.52 -9.77 -2.64
C VAL A 77 15.32 -10.87 -3.32
N ALA A 78 16.34 -11.37 -2.62
CA ALA A 78 17.06 -12.58 -3.01
C ALA A 78 16.69 -13.70 -2.02
N LEU A 79 16.25 -14.82 -2.55
CA LEU A 79 15.85 -15.99 -1.78
C LEU A 79 16.60 -17.24 -2.23
N GLN A 80 17.12 -18.00 -1.26
CA GLN A 80 17.73 -19.30 -1.44
C GLN A 80 17.04 -20.33 -0.55
N VAL A 81 16.67 -21.48 -1.09
CA VAL A 81 16.10 -22.58 -0.32
C VAL A 81 17.14 -23.13 0.67
N ALA A 82 16.81 -23.18 1.95
CA ALA A 82 17.67 -23.70 3.00
C ALA A 82 17.69 -25.24 3.00
N SER A 83 18.68 -25.83 3.67
CA SER A 83 18.72 -27.28 3.90
C SER A 83 18.01 -27.70 5.20
N ASP A 84 17.72 -26.74 6.08
CA ASP A 84 17.00 -26.91 7.35
C ASP A 84 15.62 -26.20 7.28
N ARG A 85 14.83 -26.34 8.33
CA ARG A 85 13.49 -25.74 8.42
C ARG A 85 13.50 -24.36 9.11
N LYS A 86 14.53 -23.53 8.83
CA LYS A 86 14.65 -22.20 9.40
C LYS A 86 14.44 -21.12 8.33
N LEU A 87 13.76 -20.06 8.71
CA LEU A 87 13.71 -18.80 7.98
C LEU A 87 14.77 -17.87 8.55
N ARG A 88 15.70 -17.41 7.70
CA ARG A 88 16.71 -16.42 8.01
C ARG A 88 16.53 -15.24 7.09
N ILE A 89 16.27 -14.07 7.67
CA ILE A 89 15.94 -12.88 6.92
C ILE A 89 16.92 -11.77 7.31
N VAL A 90 17.58 -11.20 6.32
CA VAL A 90 18.45 -10.03 6.47
C VAL A 90 17.86 -8.88 5.67
N SER A 91 17.72 -7.70 6.28
CA SER A 91 17.32 -6.46 5.62
C SER A 91 18.51 -5.49 5.59
N LEU A 92 18.89 -5.06 4.37
CA LEU A 92 19.99 -4.11 4.16
C LEU A 92 19.52 -2.64 4.18
N GLY A 93 18.31 -2.36 4.67
CA GLY A 93 17.77 -1.00 4.78
C GLY A 93 18.54 -0.09 5.74
N GLU A 94 18.14 1.18 5.81
CA GLU A 94 18.75 2.16 6.73
C GLU A 94 18.68 1.67 8.18
N LYS A 95 19.81 1.82 8.88
CA LYS A 95 19.91 1.49 10.30
C LYS A 95 19.11 2.50 11.12
N THR A 96 17.91 2.10 11.53
CA THR A 96 17.22 2.81 12.61
C THR A 96 17.69 2.25 13.96
N SER A 97 17.83 3.08 14.97
CA SER A 97 18.44 2.72 16.26
C SER A 97 17.78 1.54 17.00
N ASN A 98 16.53 1.19 16.63
CA ASN A 98 15.74 0.17 17.32
C ASN A 98 15.38 -1.05 16.46
N ARG A 99 15.85 -1.14 15.21
CA ARG A 99 15.53 -2.25 14.29
C ARG A 99 16.73 -3.17 14.12
N SER A 100 16.55 -4.46 14.44
CA SER A 100 17.52 -5.49 14.08
C SER A 100 17.50 -5.72 12.57
N PRO A 101 18.65 -5.73 11.87
CA PRO A 101 18.69 -6.06 10.45
C PRO A 101 18.52 -7.56 10.18
N TYR A 102 18.56 -8.41 11.20
CA TYR A 102 18.47 -9.86 11.11
C TYR A 102 17.32 -10.42 11.93
N PHE A 103 16.68 -11.42 11.36
CA PHE A 103 15.63 -12.21 12.01
C PHE A 103 15.80 -13.70 11.66
N GLU A 104 15.65 -14.59 12.65
CA GLU A 104 15.60 -16.03 12.46
C GLU A 104 14.40 -16.61 13.20
N MET A 105 13.71 -17.57 12.61
CA MET A 105 12.68 -18.41 13.22
C MET A 105 12.69 -19.80 12.62
N ARG A 106 12.03 -20.76 13.28
CA ARG A 106 11.75 -22.09 12.75
C ARG A 106 10.40 -22.12 12.08
N LEU A 107 10.22 -22.89 11.02
CA LEU A 107 8.90 -23.10 10.41
C LEU A 107 7.93 -23.80 11.37
N GLU A 108 8.44 -24.61 12.31
CA GLU A 108 7.66 -25.23 13.37
C GLU A 108 6.97 -24.22 14.29
N ASP A 109 7.47 -22.99 14.39
CA ASP A 109 6.82 -21.92 15.15
C ASP A 109 5.49 -21.50 14.52
N PHE A 110 5.31 -21.75 13.22
CA PHE A 110 4.02 -21.64 12.52
C PHE A 110 3.18 -22.93 12.58
N GLU A 111 3.73 -24.04 13.01
CA GLU A 111 3.08 -25.35 13.03
C GLU A 111 3.11 -26.00 14.44
N PRO A 112 2.69 -25.30 15.52
CA PRO A 112 2.88 -25.77 16.91
C PRO A 112 2.21 -27.10 17.21
N HIS A 113 1.27 -27.56 16.37
CA HIS A 113 0.56 -28.83 16.50
C HIS A 113 0.58 -29.63 15.19
N GLY A 114 1.60 -29.44 14.35
CA GLY A 114 1.74 -30.10 13.06
C GLY A 114 0.83 -29.54 11.96
N SER A 115 0.12 -28.45 12.24
CA SER A 115 -0.71 -27.71 11.28
C SER A 115 -0.50 -26.21 11.44
N ALA A 116 -0.75 -25.44 10.36
CA ALA A 116 -0.57 -23.99 10.36
C ALA A 116 -1.41 -23.31 11.46
N CYS A 117 -0.74 -22.50 12.29
CA CYS A 117 -1.36 -21.81 13.42
C CYS A 117 -2.31 -20.69 12.95
N ASP A 118 -3.16 -20.24 13.87
CA ASP A 118 -4.03 -19.09 13.59
C ASP A 118 -3.23 -17.79 13.46
N TYR A 119 -3.69 -16.90 12.59
CA TYR A 119 -3.07 -15.61 12.32
C TYR A 119 -2.84 -14.79 13.59
N GLN A 120 -3.76 -14.84 14.55
CA GLN A 120 -3.62 -14.13 15.83
C GLN A 120 -2.43 -14.66 16.66
N ILE A 121 -2.10 -15.95 16.57
CA ILE A 121 -0.92 -16.54 17.24
C ILE A 121 0.35 -15.96 16.61
N ALA A 122 0.43 -15.94 15.29
CA ALA A 122 1.56 -15.36 14.56
C ALA A 122 1.69 -13.85 14.84
N GLN A 123 0.58 -13.10 14.83
CA GLN A 123 0.58 -11.68 15.17
C GLN A 123 1.16 -11.44 16.57
N LYS A 124 0.73 -12.20 17.58
CA LYS A 124 1.27 -12.12 18.94
C LYS A 124 2.75 -12.49 19.00
N TYR A 125 3.18 -13.47 18.20
CA TYR A 125 4.59 -13.87 18.11
C TYR A 125 5.49 -12.70 17.67
N PHE A 126 5.16 -12.04 16.55
CA PHE A 126 5.95 -10.93 16.03
C PHE A 126 5.90 -9.67 16.91
N ARG A 127 4.78 -9.40 17.57
CA ARG A 127 4.63 -8.26 18.49
C ARG A 127 5.46 -8.36 19.78
N LYS A 128 5.98 -9.54 20.13
CA LYS A 128 6.81 -9.73 21.35
C LYS A 128 8.12 -8.93 21.30
N ASN A 129 8.69 -8.73 20.11
CA ASN A 129 9.95 -8.02 19.94
C ASN A 129 9.81 -6.92 18.88
N PRO A 130 9.67 -5.65 19.30
CA PRO A 130 9.54 -4.52 18.39
C PRO A 130 10.71 -4.38 17.40
N GLY A 131 11.93 -4.77 17.80
CA GLY A 131 13.12 -4.70 16.95
C GLY A 131 13.09 -5.62 15.74
N THR A 132 12.29 -6.69 15.79
CA THR A 132 12.17 -7.69 14.71
C THR A 132 10.76 -7.79 14.15
N GLN A 133 9.81 -6.98 14.61
CA GLN A 133 8.41 -7.00 14.15
C GLN A 133 8.28 -6.85 12.64
N TRP A 134 9.17 -6.10 12.00
CA TRP A 134 9.20 -5.92 10.55
C TRP A 134 9.31 -7.24 9.77
N ALA A 135 9.91 -8.28 10.36
CA ALA A 135 10.05 -9.59 9.72
C ALA A 135 8.70 -10.28 9.47
N ALA A 136 7.63 -9.83 10.13
CA ALA A 136 6.27 -10.30 9.90
C ALA A 136 5.83 -10.12 8.44
N TYR A 137 6.25 -9.03 7.78
CA TYR A 137 5.97 -8.77 6.36
C TYR A 137 6.58 -9.83 5.43
N ALA A 138 7.73 -10.38 5.80
CA ALA A 138 8.42 -11.39 5.00
C ALA A 138 8.07 -12.82 5.44
N ALA A 139 8.23 -13.16 6.73
CA ALA A 139 7.95 -14.49 7.24
C ALA A 139 6.46 -14.87 7.15
N GLY A 140 5.57 -13.87 7.26
CA GLY A 140 4.13 -14.07 7.14
C GLY A 140 3.68 -14.66 5.80
N ALA A 141 4.44 -14.46 4.71
CA ALA A 141 4.18 -15.07 3.42
C ALA A 141 4.10 -16.61 3.51
N PHE A 142 4.97 -17.24 4.29
CA PHE A 142 4.97 -18.69 4.47
C PHE A 142 3.69 -19.16 5.18
N LEU A 143 3.29 -18.50 6.28
CA LEU A 143 2.08 -18.88 7.01
C LEU A 143 0.82 -18.68 6.16
N VAL A 144 0.73 -17.57 5.41
CA VAL A 144 -0.43 -17.32 4.53
C VAL A 144 -0.49 -18.39 3.44
N LEU A 145 0.61 -18.77 2.83
CA LEU A 145 0.65 -19.85 1.83
C LEU A 145 0.29 -21.21 2.43
N MET A 146 0.73 -21.53 3.66
CA MET A 146 0.31 -22.74 4.37
C MET A 146 -1.20 -22.78 4.58
N LYS A 147 -1.81 -21.67 5.02
CA LYS A 147 -3.26 -21.62 5.36
C LYS A 147 -4.15 -21.51 4.13
N GLU A 148 -3.80 -20.65 3.19
CA GLU A 148 -4.69 -20.31 2.08
C GLU A 148 -4.49 -21.21 0.85
N ARG A 149 -3.31 -21.82 0.74
CA ARG A 149 -2.93 -22.66 -0.41
C ARG A 149 -2.49 -24.07 -0.04
N SER A 150 -2.60 -24.43 1.25
CA SER A 150 -2.17 -25.72 1.76
C SER A 150 -0.72 -26.05 1.39
N ALA A 151 0.14 -25.02 1.25
CA ALA A 151 1.52 -25.20 0.91
C ALA A 151 2.29 -25.91 2.04
N ILE A 152 3.12 -26.91 1.66
CA ILE A 152 3.93 -27.68 2.61
C ILE A 152 5.39 -27.31 2.37
N PHE A 153 5.99 -26.61 3.34
CA PHE A 153 7.42 -26.27 3.30
C PHE A 153 8.25 -27.31 4.04
N LYS A 154 8.90 -28.22 3.28
CA LYS A 154 9.81 -29.24 3.85
C LYS A 154 11.12 -28.63 4.35
N THR A 155 11.52 -27.50 3.82
CA THR A 155 12.73 -26.74 4.13
C THR A 155 12.38 -25.27 4.30
N GLY A 156 13.24 -24.52 4.99
CA GLY A 156 13.12 -23.08 5.16
C GLY A 156 13.77 -22.30 4.01
N ALA A 157 14.07 -21.04 4.28
CA ALA A 157 14.66 -20.13 3.31
C ALA A 157 15.65 -19.14 3.96
N ARG A 158 16.59 -18.67 3.15
CA ARG A 158 17.49 -17.58 3.42
C ARG A 158 17.11 -16.42 2.53
N ILE A 159 16.77 -15.28 3.11
CA ILE A 159 16.17 -14.15 2.43
C ILE A 159 16.98 -12.90 2.68
N LEU A 160 17.38 -12.21 1.62
CA LEU A 160 18.01 -10.91 1.65
C LEU A 160 17.02 -9.88 1.07
N VAL A 161 16.78 -8.81 1.81
CA VAL A 161 15.92 -7.69 1.40
C VAL A 161 16.78 -6.46 1.19
N TYR A 162 16.58 -5.81 0.03
CA TYR A 162 17.16 -4.51 -0.30
C TYR A 162 16.05 -3.61 -0.87
N SER A 163 15.72 -2.54 -0.18
CA SER A 163 14.64 -1.64 -0.57
C SER A 163 15.14 -0.21 -0.83
N GLU A 164 14.73 0.35 -1.97
CA GLU A 164 14.85 1.79 -2.27
C GLU A 164 13.54 2.54 -2.00
N VAL A 165 12.46 1.82 -1.65
CA VAL A 165 11.18 2.41 -1.23
C VAL A 165 11.31 2.83 0.23
N PRO A 166 11.27 4.13 0.55
CA PRO A 166 11.47 4.59 1.91
C PRO A 166 10.29 4.22 2.81
N GLU A 167 10.61 3.77 4.02
CA GLU A 167 9.61 3.40 5.02
C GLU A 167 8.91 4.63 5.61
N GLY A 168 7.61 4.52 5.90
CA GLY A 168 6.84 5.56 6.56
C GLY A 168 6.60 6.83 5.74
N LYS A 169 6.73 6.76 4.41
CA LYS A 169 6.54 7.89 3.49
C LYS A 169 5.24 7.85 2.68
N GLY A 170 4.36 6.89 2.96
CA GLY A 170 3.08 6.75 2.27
C GLY A 170 3.19 6.28 0.81
N VAL A 171 4.30 5.65 0.45
CA VAL A 171 4.59 5.13 -0.90
C VAL A 171 4.66 3.60 -0.95
N SER A 172 4.01 2.91 0.01
CA SER A 172 3.81 1.45 0.07
C SER A 172 5.09 0.61 0.13
N SER A 173 6.00 0.97 1.03
CA SER A 173 7.18 0.13 1.29
C SER A 173 6.82 -1.27 1.82
N SER A 174 5.75 -1.40 2.60
CA SER A 174 5.23 -2.69 3.10
C SER A 174 4.79 -3.59 1.95
N ALA A 175 3.91 -3.10 1.07
CA ALA A 175 3.41 -3.87 -0.07
C ALA A 175 4.52 -4.26 -1.05
N ALA A 176 5.49 -3.37 -1.31
CA ALA A 176 6.66 -3.69 -2.13
C ALA A 176 7.48 -4.84 -1.52
N LEU A 177 7.68 -4.83 -0.20
CA LEU A 177 8.36 -5.92 0.51
C LEU A 177 7.57 -7.23 0.45
N GLU A 178 6.28 -7.18 0.80
CA GLU A 178 5.40 -8.35 0.80
C GLU A 178 5.31 -9.03 -0.55
N VAL A 179 5.09 -8.24 -1.60
CA VAL A 179 4.95 -8.74 -2.97
C VAL A 179 6.28 -9.31 -3.48
N ALA A 180 7.40 -8.62 -3.24
CA ALA A 180 8.71 -9.15 -3.64
C ALA A 180 9.03 -10.48 -2.92
N VAL A 181 8.79 -10.58 -1.60
CA VAL A 181 9.01 -11.82 -0.85
C VAL A 181 8.04 -12.91 -1.29
N MET A 182 6.75 -12.63 -1.41
CA MET A 182 5.75 -13.63 -1.84
C MET A 182 6.11 -14.20 -3.21
N LYS A 183 6.50 -13.34 -4.17
CA LYS A 183 6.96 -13.74 -5.51
C LYS A 183 8.22 -14.61 -5.44
N ALA A 184 9.18 -14.26 -4.57
CA ALA A 184 10.39 -15.06 -4.37
C ALA A 184 10.07 -16.44 -3.78
N VAL A 185 9.20 -16.50 -2.77
CA VAL A 185 8.77 -17.77 -2.15
C VAL A 185 8.03 -18.63 -3.16
N THR A 186 7.07 -18.07 -3.89
CA THR A 186 6.31 -18.85 -4.89
C THR A 186 7.21 -19.39 -6.00
N ALA A 187 8.17 -18.61 -6.48
CA ALA A 187 9.14 -19.05 -7.46
C ALA A 187 10.06 -20.16 -6.91
N ALA A 188 10.62 -19.98 -5.70
CA ALA A 188 11.55 -20.92 -5.10
C ALA A 188 10.94 -22.28 -4.74
N PHE A 189 9.66 -22.29 -4.40
CA PHE A 189 8.94 -23.52 -4.00
C PHE A 189 7.97 -24.03 -5.09
N ASN A 190 8.05 -23.51 -6.31
CA ASN A 190 7.25 -23.90 -7.47
C ASN A 190 5.74 -23.85 -7.21
N LEU A 191 5.28 -22.75 -6.59
CA LEU A 191 3.86 -22.50 -6.35
C LEU A 191 3.31 -21.56 -7.44
N GLU A 192 2.39 -22.06 -8.25
CA GLU A 192 1.74 -21.25 -9.28
C GLU A 192 0.59 -20.45 -8.65
N ILE A 193 0.76 -19.12 -8.59
CA ILE A 193 -0.22 -18.19 -8.02
C ILE A 193 -0.38 -17.01 -8.98
N PRO A 194 -1.61 -16.77 -9.48
CA PRO A 194 -1.89 -15.61 -10.33
C PRO A 194 -1.54 -14.28 -9.60
N PRO A 195 -1.08 -13.23 -10.33
CA PRO A 195 -0.59 -12.00 -9.71
C PRO A 195 -1.62 -11.27 -8.85
N GLN A 196 -2.88 -11.25 -9.27
CA GLN A 196 -3.98 -10.67 -8.48
C GLN A 196 -4.23 -11.43 -7.17
N GLU A 197 -4.10 -12.74 -7.21
CA GLU A 197 -4.23 -13.57 -6.03
C GLU A 197 -3.02 -13.41 -5.09
N LEU A 198 -1.82 -13.34 -5.67
CA LEU A 198 -0.60 -13.05 -4.92
C LEU A 198 -0.75 -11.73 -4.13
N ALA A 199 -1.28 -10.68 -4.77
CA ALA A 199 -1.57 -9.41 -4.11
C ALA A 199 -2.56 -9.55 -2.94
N ARG A 200 -3.64 -10.35 -3.11
CA ARG A 200 -4.60 -10.62 -2.02
C ARG A 200 -3.97 -11.40 -0.86
N LEU A 201 -3.08 -12.33 -1.15
CA LEU A 201 -2.34 -13.06 -0.12
C LEU A 201 -1.38 -12.15 0.64
N CYS A 202 -0.71 -11.22 -0.03
CA CYS A 202 0.10 -10.19 0.62
C CYS A 202 -0.74 -9.28 1.53
N GLN A 203 -1.91 -8.82 1.10
CA GLN A 203 -2.82 -8.05 1.95
C GLN A 203 -3.22 -8.83 3.22
N LYS A 204 -3.40 -10.16 3.15
CA LYS A 204 -3.64 -10.98 4.35
C LYS A 204 -2.44 -11.01 5.30
N VAL A 205 -1.21 -10.98 4.79
CA VAL A 205 -0.01 -10.82 5.63
C VAL A 205 -0.10 -9.52 6.42
N GLU A 206 -0.37 -8.39 5.74
CA GLU A 206 -0.43 -7.08 6.36
C GLU A 206 -1.59 -6.95 7.36
N ASN A 207 -2.80 -7.33 6.97
CA ASN A 207 -3.98 -7.20 7.81
C ASN A 207 -4.00 -8.17 9.00
N LEU A 208 -3.63 -9.44 8.80
CA LEU A 208 -3.88 -10.51 9.77
C LEU A 208 -2.65 -10.87 10.62
N ILE A 209 -1.44 -10.71 10.08
CA ILE A 209 -0.19 -11.07 10.78
C ILE A 209 0.52 -9.83 11.31
N VAL A 210 0.71 -8.82 10.48
CA VAL A 210 1.29 -7.53 10.92
C VAL A 210 0.27 -6.78 11.77
N GLY A 211 -0.99 -6.80 11.37
CA GLY A 211 -2.11 -6.14 12.05
C GLY A 211 -2.21 -4.66 11.69
N ALA A 212 -1.80 -4.30 10.47
CA ALA A 212 -1.99 -2.97 9.89
C ALA A 212 -3.20 -3.02 8.95
N PRO A 213 -4.30 -2.32 9.24
CA PRO A 213 -5.50 -2.36 8.42
C PRO A 213 -5.29 -1.58 7.12
N CYS A 214 -5.14 -2.28 6.00
CA CYS A 214 -4.99 -1.69 4.67
C CYS A 214 -6.09 -2.14 3.71
N GLY A 215 -6.31 -1.37 2.62
CA GLY A 215 -7.04 -1.82 1.44
C GLY A 215 -6.16 -2.70 0.55
N ILE A 216 -6.60 -2.93 -0.70
CA ILE A 216 -5.89 -3.85 -1.62
C ILE A 216 -5.02 -3.11 -2.66
N MET A 217 -5.18 -1.79 -2.77
CA MET A 217 -4.58 -1.02 -3.88
C MET A 217 -3.05 -1.12 -3.93
N ASP A 218 -2.40 -1.18 -2.77
CA ASP A 218 -0.95 -1.14 -2.61
C ASP A 218 -0.31 -2.41 -3.17
N GLN A 219 -0.75 -3.56 -2.69
CA GLN A 219 -0.24 -4.86 -3.12
C GLN A 219 -0.60 -5.14 -4.58
N MET A 220 -1.81 -4.72 -5.02
CA MET A 220 -2.21 -4.90 -6.40
C MET A 220 -1.32 -4.09 -7.35
N THR A 221 -0.97 -2.86 -6.98
CA THR A 221 -0.08 -2.02 -7.79
C THR A 221 1.33 -2.57 -7.84
N SER A 222 1.88 -2.99 -6.70
CA SER A 222 3.20 -3.61 -6.64
C SER A 222 3.28 -4.91 -7.44
N ALA A 223 2.18 -5.69 -7.50
CA ALA A 223 2.14 -6.96 -8.23
C ALA A 223 1.86 -6.76 -9.73
N CYS A 224 0.84 -5.99 -10.10
CA CYS A 224 0.24 -5.96 -11.44
C CYS A 224 0.44 -4.62 -12.19
N GLY A 225 1.07 -3.62 -11.58
CA GLY A 225 1.27 -2.30 -12.20
C GLY A 225 2.18 -2.35 -13.41
N LYS A 226 1.98 -1.44 -14.36
CA LYS A 226 2.81 -1.29 -15.56
C LYS A 226 3.51 0.05 -15.59
N ALA A 227 4.68 0.08 -16.22
CA ALA A 227 5.44 1.33 -16.36
C ALA A 227 4.69 2.34 -17.23
N ASN A 228 4.64 3.60 -16.78
CA ASN A 228 3.98 4.73 -17.46
C ASN A 228 2.47 4.62 -17.66
N GLU A 229 1.82 3.73 -16.89
CA GLU A 229 0.37 3.57 -16.86
C GLU A 229 -0.15 3.70 -15.43
N LEU A 230 -1.33 4.25 -15.25
CA LEU A 230 -2.04 4.17 -13.99
C LEU A 230 -2.81 2.85 -13.94
N LEU A 231 -2.47 2.02 -12.96
CA LEU A 231 -3.29 0.86 -12.64
C LEU A 231 -4.65 1.35 -12.16
N ALA A 232 -5.71 0.97 -12.88
CA ALA A 232 -7.08 1.26 -12.50
C ALA A 232 -7.68 0.03 -11.79
N LEU A 233 -8.02 0.18 -10.51
CA LEU A 233 -8.53 -0.91 -9.68
C LEU A 233 -9.87 -0.53 -9.08
N LEU A 234 -10.91 -1.28 -9.40
CA LEU A 234 -12.18 -1.21 -8.68
C LEU A 234 -12.08 -2.11 -7.44
N CYS A 235 -12.09 -1.50 -6.26
CA CYS A 235 -11.90 -2.20 -5.00
C CYS A 235 -13.16 -2.94 -4.50
N GLN A 236 -13.81 -3.73 -5.37
CA GLN A 236 -15.05 -4.48 -5.14
C GLN A 236 -14.94 -5.96 -5.55
N PRO A 237 -14.25 -6.81 -4.81
CA PRO A 237 -13.25 -6.50 -3.80
C PRO A 237 -11.90 -6.08 -4.41
N ALA A 238 -11.57 -6.51 -5.65
CA ALA A 238 -10.32 -6.20 -6.35
C ALA A 238 -10.44 -6.59 -7.83
N ILE A 239 -11.03 -5.72 -8.64
CA ILE A 239 -11.26 -5.95 -10.08
C ILE A 239 -10.38 -4.98 -10.86
N LEU A 240 -9.35 -5.51 -11.52
CA LEU A 240 -8.54 -4.72 -12.45
C LEU A 240 -9.43 -4.24 -13.61
N GLN A 241 -9.31 -2.96 -13.89
CA GLN A 241 -9.89 -2.33 -15.07
C GLN A 241 -8.80 -2.14 -16.14
N GLU A 242 -9.19 -1.71 -17.34
CA GLU A 242 -8.21 -1.29 -18.35
C GLU A 242 -7.30 -0.20 -17.75
N PRO A 243 -5.97 -0.31 -17.89
CA PRO A 243 -5.04 0.69 -17.41
C PRO A 243 -5.32 2.07 -18.04
N VAL A 244 -5.05 3.12 -17.32
CA VAL A 244 -5.17 4.47 -17.83
C VAL A 244 -3.78 4.98 -18.25
N GLU A 245 -3.57 5.13 -19.54
CA GLU A 245 -2.33 5.67 -20.09
C GLU A 245 -2.07 7.10 -19.59
N ILE A 246 -0.85 7.40 -19.22
CA ILE A 246 -0.43 8.77 -18.91
C ILE A 246 -0.07 9.44 -20.22
N PRO A 247 -0.76 10.53 -20.63
CA PRO A 247 -0.43 11.25 -21.85
C PRO A 247 1.00 11.76 -21.85
N GLU A 248 1.70 11.67 -22.98
CA GLU A 248 3.12 12.03 -23.12
C GLU A 248 3.49 13.46 -22.66
N HIS A 249 2.54 14.39 -22.67
CA HIS A 249 2.72 15.77 -22.25
C HIS A 249 2.52 15.98 -20.75
N LEU A 250 2.11 14.96 -20.00
CA LEU A 250 1.86 14.98 -18.56
C LEU A 250 2.82 14.07 -17.80
N ALA A 251 3.07 14.39 -16.56
CA ALA A 251 3.82 13.54 -15.64
C ALA A 251 3.30 13.69 -14.20
N PHE A 252 3.62 12.68 -13.38
CA PHE A 252 3.37 12.70 -11.95
C PHE A 252 4.69 12.66 -11.18
N TRP A 253 4.71 13.36 -10.06
CA TRP A 253 5.79 13.34 -9.07
C TRP A 253 5.22 13.06 -7.69
N GLY A 254 6.02 12.45 -6.82
CA GLY A 254 5.77 12.40 -5.39
C GLY A 254 6.74 13.34 -4.67
N ILE A 255 6.28 14.14 -3.71
CA ILE A 255 7.13 14.97 -2.86
C ILE A 255 6.93 14.54 -1.41
N ASP A 256 7.97 13.99 -0.77
CA ASP A 256 7.94 13.58 0.63
C ASP A 256 7.89 14.80 1.55
N SER A 257 6.89 14.90 2.41
CA SER A 257 6.77 15.99 3.38
C SER A 257 7.78 15.90 4.55
N GLY A 258 8.52 14.81 4.66
CA GLY A 258 9.36 14.54 5.82
C GLY A 258 8.59 14.15 7.10
N VAL A 259 7.27 14.32 7.12
CA VAL A 259 6.40 13.88 8.21
C VAL A 259 6.17 12.38 8.12
N ALA A 260 6.50 11.65 9.18
CA ALA A 260 6.32 10.19 9.18
C ALA A 260 4.84 9.81 9.05
N HIS A 261 4.54 8.91 8.11
CA HIS A 261 3.23 8.33 7.92
C HIS A 261 3.11 7.01 8.69
N SER A 262 1.97 6.74 9.30
CA SER A 262 1.69 5.46 9.97
C SER A 262 0.28 4.97 9.61
N VAL A 263 0.19 3.90 8.84
CA VAL A 263 -1.08 3.24 8.48
C VAL A 263 -1.72 2.58 9.71
N SER A 264 -0.92 2.20 10.71
CA SER A 264 -1.40 1.73 12.01
C SER A 264 -1.79 2.86 12.95
N GLY A 265 -1.64 4.12 12.50
CA GLY A 265 -1.98 5.32 13.27
C GLY A 265 -3.45 5.36 13.64
N ALA A 266 -3.74 5.91 14.81
CA ALA A 266 -5.08 6.03 15.34
C ALA A 266 -6.03 6.80 14.40
N ASP A 267 -5.48 7.68 13.56
CA ASP A 267 -6.26 8.55 12.67
C ASP A 267 -6.81 7.79 11.46
N TYR A 268 -5.96 7.07 10.70
CA TYR A 268 -6.40 6.25 9.57
C TYR A 268 -7.44 5.20 9.98
N THR A 269 -7.14 4.44 11.05
CA THR A 269 -8.06 3.42 11.58
C THR A 269 -9.40 4.02 11.98
N SER A 270 -9.40 5.21 12.59
CA SER A 270 -10.63 5.89 13.00
C SER A 270 -11.46 6.38 11.83
N VAL A 271 -10.82 6.89 10.78
CA VAL A 271 -11.51 7.32 9.54
C VAL A 271 -12.15 6.12 8.85
N ARG A 272 -11.45 4.98 8.77
CA ARG A 272 -11.99 3.74 8.24
C ARG A 272 -13.20 3.28 9.04
N ILE A 273 -13.10 3.20 10.38
CA ILE A 273 -14.22 2.84 11.25
C ILE A 273 -15.40 3.81 11.04
N GLY A 274 -15.16 5.11 10.99
CA GLY A 274 -16.19 6.13 10.74
C GLY A 274 -16.93 5.94 9.42
N ALA A 275 -16.21 5.60 8.35
CA ALA A 275 -16.83 5.30 7.05
C ALA A 275 -17.75 4.06 7.13
N PHE A 276 -17.31 2.98 7.78
CA PHE A 276 -18.14 1.78 7.96
C PHE A 276 -19.30 2.00 8.94
N MET A 277 -19.14 2.88 9.95
CA MET A 277 -20.26 3.32 10.78
C MET A 277 -21.31 4.04 9.94
N GLY A 278 -20.88 4.97 9.07
CA GLY A 278 -21.77 5.68 8.16
C GLY A 278 -22.49 4.77 7.19
N TYR A 279 -21.77 3.79 6.60
CA TYR A 279 -22.42 2.78 5.76
C TYR A 279 -23.49 2.00 6.54
N ARG A 280 -23.23 1.59 7.78
CA ARG A 280 -24.19 0.88 8.61
C ARG A 280 -25.45 1.72 8.92
N ILE A 281 -25.27 3.03 9.18
CA ILE A 281 -26.37 3.96 9.40
C ILE A 281 -27.20 4.11 8.10
N ILE A 282 -26.55 4.34 6.96
CA ILE A 282 -27.22 4.47 5.66
C ILE A 282 -28.01 3.21 5.30
N ALA A 283 -27.42 2.03 5.53
CA ALA A 283 -28.08 0.75 5.29
C ALA A 283 -29.37 0.59 6.13
N GLU A 284 -29.35 1.05 7.39
CA GLU A 284 -30.55 1.05 8.24
C GLU A 284 -31.62 2.04 7.74
N LEU A 285 -31.20 3.26 7.40
CA LEU A 285 -32.10 4.29 6.85
C LEU A 285 -32.73 3.85 5.52
N ALA A 286 -32.00 3.08 4.72
CA ALA A 286 -32.51 2.47 3.47
C ALA A 286 -33.41 1.24 3.69
N GLY A 287 -33.60 0.79 4.93
CA GLY A 287 -34.45 -0.36 5.26
C GLY A 287 -33.80 -1.73 4.99
N HIS A 288 -32.46 -1.80 4.86
CA HIS A 288 -31.78 -3.08 4.69
C HIS A 288 -31.81 -3.91 5.99
N ASN A 289 -32.00 -5.21 5.85
CA ASN A 289 -31.92 -6.15 6.98
C ASN A 289 -30.47 -6.42 7.36
N PHE A 290 -30.22 -6.63 8.65
CA PHE A 290 -28.91 -7.01 9.17
C PHE A 290 -29.01 -8.17 10.16
N SER A 291 -27.94 -8.93 10.28
CA SER A 291 -27.78 -10.04 11.25
C SER A 291 -26.43 -9.95 11.94
N PRO A 292 -26.31 -10.43 13.20
CA PRO A 292 -25.01 -10.49 13.87
C PRO A 292 -24.03 -11.37 13.09
N ALA A 293 -22.76 -10.96 13.01
CA ALA A 293 -21.67 -11.79 12.52
C ALA A 293 -21.07 -12.63 13.68
N HIS A 294 -20.21 -13.59 13.35
CA HIS A 294 -19.51 -14.40 14.36
C HIS A 294 -18.55 -13.57 15.23
N LYS A 295 -17.99 -12.52 14.69
CA LYS A 295 -17.07 -11.63 15.42
C LYS A 295 -17.88 -10.59 16.19
N GLN A 296 -17.46 -10.32 17.44
CA GLN A 296 -18.12 -9.33 18.30
C GLN A 296 -18.11 -7.95 17.64
N HIS A 297 -19.22 -7.22 17.75
CA HIS A 297 -19.42 -5.89 17.15
C HIS A 297 -19.28 -5.83 15.62
N HIS A 298 -19.58 -6.97 14.95
CA HIS A 298 -19.69 -7.05 13.49
C HIS A 298 -21.07 -7.52 13.08
N VAL A 299 -21.54 -7.02 11.93
CA VAL A 299 -22.85 -7.33 11.37
C VAL A 299 -22.75 -7.63 9.89
N HIS A 300 -23.63 -8.51 9.41
CA HIS A 300 -23.87 -8.70 7.98
C HIS A 300 -25.09 -7.87 7.60
N VAL A 301 -24.98 -7.13 6.49
CA VAL A 301 -26.07 -6.33 5.90
C VAL A 301 -26.48 -6.98 4.59
N ALA A 302 -27.78 -7.28 4.44
CA ALA A 302 -28.34 -7.81 3.19
C ALA A 302 -28.60 -6.64 2.23
N ASP A 303 -27.53 -6.16 1.55
CA ASP A 303 -27.54 -5.03 0.65
C ASP A 303 -27.39 -5.47 -0.81
N SER A 304 -28.51 -5.51 -1.53
CA SER A 304 -28.55 -5.76 -2.98
C SER A 304 -28.39 -4.49 -3.83
N ARG A 305 -28.42 -3.29 -3.22
CA ARG A 305 -28.38 -2.00 -3.92
C ARG A 305 -26.95 -1.50 -4.09
N TRP A 306 -26.17 -1.52 -3.02
CA TRP A 306 -24.80 -0.99 -3.02
C TRP A 306 -23.76 -2.08 -2.77
N HIS A 307 -24.19 -3.32 -2.53
CA HIS A 307 -23.32 -4.50 -2.32
C HIS A 307 -22.28 -4.31 -1.20
N GLY A 308 -22.59 -3.53 -0.17
CA GLY A 308 -21.69 -3.26 0.94
C GLY A 308 -20.71 -2.11 0.74
N TYR A 309 -20.80 -1.35 -0.36
CA TYR A 309 -19.81 -0.34 -0.72
C TYR A 309 -20.40 1.08 -0.81
N LEU A 310 -19.88 2.00 0.00
CA LEU A 310 -20.24 3.43 -0.07
C LEU A 310 -19.98 4.04 -1.44
N ALA A 311 -18.94 3.58 -2.14
CA ALA A 311 -18.61 4.06 -3.48
C ALA A 311 -19.69 3.80 -4.53
N ASN A 312 -20.64 2.92 -4.25
CA ASN A 312 -21.79 2.64 -5.13
C ASN A 312 -22.97 3.61 -4.92
N LEU A 313 -22.93 4.46 -3.88
CA LEU A 313 -23.85 5.58 -3.78
C LEU A 313 -23.39 6.71 -4.72
N THR A 314 -24.35 7.32 -5.42
CA THR A 314 -24.04 8.55 -6.17
C THR A 314 -24.06 9.77 -5.23
N PRO A 315 -23.26 10.82 -5.49
CA PRO A 315 -23.30 12.04 -4.70
C PRO A 315 -24.70 12.64 -4.53
N SER A 316 -25.52 12.67 -5.59
CA SER A 316 -26.89 13.23 -5.55
C SER A 316 -27.82 12.43 -4.63
N VAL A 317 -27.74 11.10 -4.64
CA VAL A 317 -28.53 10.24 -3.73
C VAL A 317 -28.07 10.44 -2.30
N TYR A 318 -26.75 10.49 -2.07
CA TYR A 318 -26.19 10.73 -0.74
C TYR A 318 -26.67 12.07 -0.16
N GLU A 319 -26.54 13.15 -0.92
CA GLU A 319 -26.95 14.50 -0.50
C GLU A 319 -28.45 14.60 -0.18
N HIS A 320 -29.27 14.04 -1.08
CA HIS A 320 -30.72 14.14 -0.94
C HIS A 320 -31.26 13.27 0.19
N ASP A 321 -30.78 12.01 0.30
CA ASP A 321 -31.46 11.01 1.13
C ASP A 321 -30.77 10.80 2.50
N TYR A 322 -29.43 11.05 2.61
CA TYR A 322 -28.69 10.55 3.78
C TYR A 322 -27.80 11.59 4.48
N ALA A 323 -27.23 12.54 3.77
CA ALA A 323 -26.20 13.42 4.32
C ALA A 323 -26.63 14.14 5.60
N ALA A 324 -27.85 14.68 5.64
CA ALA A 324 -28.41 15.41 6.79
C ALA A 324 -28.78 14.48 7.98
N GLN A 325 -28.79 13.17 7.78
CA GLN A 325 -29.19 12.19 8.81
C GLN A 325 -27.98 11.53 9.50
N LEU A 326 -26.76 11.78 9.00
CA LEU A 326 -25.55 11.25 9.62
C LEU A 326 -25.08 12.17 10.75
N PRO A 327 -24.69 11.62 11.90
CA PRO A 327 -24.05 12.41 12.96
C PRO A 327 -22.65 12.87 12.51
N ASP A 328 -22.23 14.05 12.93
CA ASP A 328 -20.85 14.49 12.73
C ASP A 328 -19.89 13.56 13.46
N GLU A 329 -20.20 13.26 14.74
CA GLU A 329 -19.41 12.38 15.61
C GLU A 329 -20.33 11.48 16.44
N ILE A 330 -19.85 10.30 16.82
CA ILE A 330 -20.56 9.37 17.70
C ILE A 330 -19.57 8.61 18.59
N LYS A 331 -19.92 8.42 19.87
CA LYS A 331 -19.13 7.59 20.77
C LYS A 331 -19.27 6.12 20.40
N GLY A 332 -18.16 5.36 20.44
CA GLY A 332 -18.14 3.94 20.07
C GLY A 332 -19.15 3.10 20.84
N SER A 333 -19.29 3.33 22.15
CA SER A 333 -20.29 2.63 22.99
C SER A 333 -21.73 2.89 22.53
N ALA A 334 -22.06 4.16 22.22
CA ALA A 334 -23.39 4.53 21.74
C ALA A 334 -23.70 3.94 20.36
N PHE A 335 -22.70 3.88 19.48
CA PHE A 335 -22.85 3.23 18.19
C PHE A 335 -23.11 1.71 18.33
N ILE A 336 -22.32 1.03 19.18
CA ILE A 336 -22.48 -0.41 19.43
C ILE A 336 -23.87 -0.70 20.02
N GLU A 337 -24.33 0.10 20.98
CA GLU A 337 -25.65 -0.06 21.60
C GLU A 337 -26.78 0.02 20.54
N ARG A 338 -26.73 1.01 19.65
CA ARG A 338 -27.78 1.29 18.68
C ARG A 338 -27.69 0.39 17.43
N TYR A 339 -26.49 0.26 16.84
CA TYR A 339 -26.28 -0.35 15.53
C TYR A 339 -25.66 -1.75 15.56
N ARG A 340 -25.25 -2.24 16.73
CA ARG A 340 -24.66 -3.55 17.02
C ARG A 340 -23.26 -3.77 16.44
N GLY A 341 -22.78 -2.96 15.54
CA GLY A 341 -21.45 -3.07 14.91
C GLY A 341 -21.42 -2.61 13.47
N THR A 342 -20.28 -2.83 12.81
CA THR A 342 -20.04 -2.51 11.40
C THR A 342 -19.87 -3.76 10.55
N THR A 343 -19.76 -3.58 9.23
CA THR A 343 -19.46 -4.64 8.26
C THR A 343 -17.96 -4.83 8.02
N ASP A 344 -17.09 -4.03 8.65
CA ASP A 344 -15.63 -4.13 8.47
C ASP A 344 -15.03 -5.22 9.36
N GLU A 345 -14.56 -6.30 8.77
CA GLU A 345 -13.92 -7.42 9.48
C GLU A 345 -12.49 -7.14 9.95
N VAL A 346 -11.89 -6.02 9.51
CA VAL A 346 -10.48 -5.70 9.75
C VAL A 346 -10.27 -4.86 11.00
N THR A 347 -11.14 -3.87 11.22
CA THR A 347 -11.02 -2.94 12.36
C THR A 347 -12.02 -3.25 13.48
N GLU A 348 -11.70 -2.78 14.70
CA GLU A 348 -12.56 -2.94 15.87
C GLU A 348 -12.93 -1.59 16.47
N ILE A 349 -14.19 -1.44 16.84
CA ILE A 349 -14.70 -0.23 17.48
C ILE A 349 -14.21 -0.21 18.93
N ASN A 350 -13.48 0.85 19.30
CA ASN A 350 -13.18 1.12 20.70
C ASN A 350 -14.38 1.84 21.34
N PRO A 351 -15.06 1.24 22.36
CA PRO A 351 -16.25 1.83 22.98
C PRO A 351 -16.01 3.20 23.61
N GLU A 352 -14.78 3.48 24.06
CA GLU A 352 -14.44 4.74 24.75
C GLU A 352 -14.05 5.87 23.81
N ARG A 353 -13.84 5.56 22.52
CA ARG A 353 -13.42 6.55 21.53
C ARG A 353 -14.63 7.23 20.87
N GLU A 354 -14.47 8.49 20.54
CA GLU A 354 -15.38 9.26 19.68
C GLU A 354 -14.91 9.15 18.21
N TYR A 355 -15.84 8.93 17.30
CA TYR A 355 -15.57 8.72 15.88
C TYR A 355 -16.30 9.76 15.04
N ARG A 356 -15.58 10.43 14.16
CA ARG A 356 -16.21 11.19 13.08
C ARG A 356 -16.90 10.23 12.12
N VAL A 357 -18.12 10.57 11.68
CA VAL A 357 -18.93 9.72 10.80
C VAL A 357 -19.24 10.41 9.48
N ALA A 358 -19.84 11.60 9.51
CA ALA A 358 -20.31 12.26 8.30
C ALA A 358 -19.21 12.47 7.26
N ARG A 359 -18.03 12.99 7.65
CA ARG A 359 -16.91 13.25 6.73
C ARG A 359 -16.28 11.99 6.16
N PRO A 360 -15.92 10.97 6.98
CA PRO A 360 -15.44 9.68 6.49
C PRO A 360 -16.42 8.94 5.58
N THR A 361 -17.73 9.11 5.78
CA THR A 361 -18.77 8.52 4.93
C THR A 361 -18.85 9.22 3.57
N ALA A 362 -18.85 10.55 3.59
CA ALA A 362 -18.94 11.36 2.37
C ALA A 362 -17.72 11.15 1.45
N HIS A 363 -16.53 10.99 2.04
CA HIS A 363 -15.29 10.92 1.27
C HIS A 363 -15.32 9.86 0.16
N PRO A 364 -15.55 8.56 0.40
CA PRO A 364 -15.52 7.54 -0.65
C PRO A 364 -16.60 7.72 -1.71
N ILE A 365 -17.73 8.30 -1.37
CA ILE A 365 -18.85 8.59 -2.31
C ILE A 365 -18.40 9.63 -3.34
N TYR A 366 -17.89 10.76 -2.86
CA TYR A 366 -17.40 11.82 -3.75
C TYR A 366 -16.08 11.43 -4.42
N GLU A 367 -15.20 10.71 -3.73
CA GLU A 367 -13.91 10.31 -4.29
C GLU A 367 -14.08 9.37 -5.48
N ASN A 368 -14.97 8.38 -5.41
CA ASN A 368 -15.25 7.50 -6.53
C ASN A 368 -15.75 8.29 -7.76
N PHE A 369 -16.56 9.33 -7.57
CA PHE A 369 -16.98 10.22 -8.64
C PHE A 369 -15.81 11.03 -9.20
N ARG A 370 -14.94 11.59 -8.32
CA ARG A 370 -13.74 12.33 -8.74
C ARG A 370 -12.77 11.45 -9.53
N VAL A 371 -12.51 10.23 -9.08
CA VAL A 371 -11.61 9.28 -9.74
C VAL A 371 -12.11 8.92 -11.13
N ARG A 372 -13.39 8.60 -11.28
CA ARG A 372 -14.00 8.30 -12.59
C ARG A 372 -13.94 9.48 -13.54
N THR A 373 -14.21 10.67 -13.04
CA THR A 373 -14.10 11.93 -13.81
C THR A 373 -12.66 12.20 -14.20
N PHE A 374 -11.71 11.99 -13.28
CA PHE A 374 -10.28 12.16 -13.53
C PHE A 374 -9.80 11.21 -14.65
N ALA A 375 -10.13 9.92 -14.57
CA ALA A 375 -9.77 8.95 -15.60
C ALA A 375 -10.32 9.34 -16.98
N ALA A 376 -11.59 9.73 -17.05
CA ALA A 376 -12.22 10.16 -18.30
C ALA A 376 -11.57 11.45 -18.89
N LEU A 377 -11.22 12.41 -18.04
CA LEU A 377 -10.55 13.66 -18.45
C LEU A 377 -9.10 13.42 -18.88
N LEU A 378 -8.39 12.49 -18.25
CA LEU A 378 -6.98 12.21 -18.56
C LEU A 378 -6.82 11.75 -20.01
N HIS A 379 -7.71 10.92 -20.52
CA HIS A 379 -7.73 10.50 -21.94
C HIS A 379 -7.88 11.67 -22.92
N ASN A 380 -8.52 12.76 -22.49
CA ASN A 380 -8.83 13.94 -23.32
C ASN A 380 -8.09 15.20 -22.87
N SER A 381 -6.96 15.08 -22.19
CA SER A 381 -6.25 16.17 -21.48
C SER A 381 -5.46 17.15 -22.38
N LYS A 382 -5.78 17.23 -23.69
CA LYS A 382 -5.05 18.11 -24.64
C LYS A 382 -5.33 19.60 -24.44
N SER A 383 -6.43 19.97 -23.78
CA SER A 383 -6.77 21.37 -23.56
C SER A 383 -6.29 21.88 -22.21
N ARG A 384 -5.92 23.17 -22.15
CA ARG A 384 -5.56 23.83 -20.88
C ARG A 384 -6.67 23.68 -19.82
N LEU A 385 -7.93 23.75 -20.26
CA LEU A 385 -9.08 23.60 -19.37
C LEU A 385 -9.13 22.17 -18.74
N ALA A 386 -8.93 21.13 -19.55
CA ALA A 386 -8.92 19.76 -19.04
C ALA A 386 -7.79 19.54 -18.02
N MET A 387 -6.60 20.06 -18.26
CA MET A 387 -5.48 19.99 -17.30
C MET A 387 -5.80 20.71 -15.98
N GLN A 388 -6.45 21.89 -16.05
CA GLN A 388 -6.90 22.62 -14.86
C GLN A 388 -7.99 21.85 -14.10
N GLN A 389 -8.91 21.20 -14.80
CA GLN A 389 -9.95 20.36 -14.17
C GLN A 389 -9.36 19.13 -13.51
N LEU A 390 -8.38 18.46 -14.13
CA LEU A 390 -7.63 17.36 -13.49
C LEU A 390 -6.98 17.82 -12.18
N GLY A 391 -6.32 18.97 -12.21
CA GLY A 391 -5.70 19.55 -11.01
C GLY A 391 -6.71 19.89 -9.92
N GLU A 392 -7.85 20.46 -10.30
CA GLU A 392 -8.93 20.78 -9.34
C GLU A 392 -9.51 19.54 -8.67
N LEU A 393 -9.67 18.42 -9.39
CA LEU A 393 -10.10 17.15 -8.80
C LEU A 393 -9.09 16.64 -7.75
N MET A 394 -7.78 16.81 -7.99
CA MET A 394 -6.75 16.49 -7.00
C MET A 394 -6.84 17.38 -5.76
N TYR A 395 -7.02 18.69 -5.93
CA TYR A 395 -7.20 19.63 -4.81
C TYR A 395 -8.47 19.33 -3.99
N GLN A 396 -9.56 18.95 -4.63
CA GLN A 396 -10.80 18.53 -3.94
C GLN A 396 -10.57 17.23 -3.14
N SER A 397 -9.86 16.27 -3.74
CA SER A 397 -9.47 15.04 -3.04
C SER A 397 -8.64 15.35 -1.79
N HIS A 398 -7.61 16.21 -1.90
CA HIS A 398 -6.78 16.65 -0.78
C HIS A 398 -7.61 17.31 0.32
N SER A 399 -8.47 18.25 -0.04
CA SER A 399 -9.36 18.95 0.94
C SER A 399 -10.27 17.97 1.67
N SER A 400 -10.75 16.92 0.96
CA SER A 400 -11.57 15.88 1.55
C SER A 400 -10.79 15.00 2.54
N TYR A 401 -9.51 14.70 2.26
CA TYR A 401 -8.62 14.02 3.22
C TYR A 401 -8.43 14.84 4.49
N SER A 402 -8.13 16.14 4.35
CA SER A 402 -7.95 17.05 5.49
C SER A 402 -9.23 17.17 6.32
N ALA A 403 -10.42 17.20 5.66
CA ALA A 403 -11.71 17.21 6.34
C ALA A 403 -11.98 15.91 7.13
N CYS A 404 -11.44 14.77 6.72
CA CYS A 404 -11.48 13.52 7.47
C CYS A 404 -10.49 13.50 8.65
N GLY A 405 -9.57 14.48 8.75
CA GLY A 405 -8.53 14.54 9.77
C GLY A 405 -7.24 13.82 9.37
N LEU A 406 -7.03 13.58 8.07
CA LEU A 406 -5.84 12.92 7.52
C LEU A 406 -4.87 13.88 6.84
N GLY A 407 -5.10 15.19 6.90
CA GLY A 407 -4.13 16.22 6.55
C GLY A 407 -2.99 16.29 7.56
N SER A 408 -1.88 16.91 7.17
CA SER A 408 -0.81 17.29 8.07
C SER A 408 -0.22 18.62 7.62
N HIS A 409 0.36 19.38 8.54
CA HIS A 409 0.96 20.67 8.19
C HIS A 409 1.93 20.55 6.99
N GLY A 410 2.76 19.47 6.96
CA GLY A 410 3.73 19.27 5.87
C GLY A 410 3.07 18.99 4.54
N THR A 411 2.09 18.08 4.49
CA THR A 411 1.36 17.75 3.24
C THR A 411 0.50 18.91 2.76
N ASP A 412 -0.18 19.61 3.67
CA ASP A 412 -1.02 20.77 3.33
C ASP A 412 -0.16 21.88 2.75
N ARG A 413 1.01 22.17 3.37
CA ARG A 413 1.95 23.20 2.86
C ARG A 413 2.51 22.87 1.48
N LEU A 414 2.87 21.60 1.21
CA LEU A 414 3.31 21.17 -0.12
C LEU A 414 2.24 21.38 -1.18
N VAL A 415 0.97 21.08 -0.87
CA VAL A 415 -0.16 21.30 -1.78
C VAL A 415 -0.40 22.79 -2.02
N GLU A 416 -0.28 23.64 -0.99
CA GLU A 416 -0.35 25.10 -1.14
C GLU A 416 0.76 25.63 -2.04
N LEU A 417 2.01 25.20 -1.85
CA LEU A 417 3.14 25.56 -2.69
C LEU A 417 2.95 25.15 -4.16
N ALA A 418 2.42 23.93 -4.38
CA ALA A 418 2.06 23.49 -5.73
C ALA A 418 1.01 24.40 -6.37
N ARG A 419 0.01 24.84 -5.61
CA ARG A 419 -1.04 25.78 -6.06
C ARG A 419 -0.47 27.18 -6.36
N GLU A 420 0.46 27.68 -5.54
CA GLU A 420 1.12 28.97 -5.73
C GLU A 420 1.99 28.98 -7.00
N ILE A 421 2.73 27.91 -7.27
CA ILE A 421 3.52 27.70 -8.48
C ILE A 421 2.61 27.66 -9.71
N GLY A 422 1.60 26.82 -9.67
CA GLY A 422 0.44 26.82 -10.55
C GLY A 422 0.69 26.51 -12.03
N PRO A 423 -0.39 26.58 -12.83
CA PRO A 423 -0.39 26.17 -14.23
C PRO A 423 0.50 27.01 -15.16
N ALA A 424 0.87 28.23 -14.75
CA ALA A 424 1.79 29.05 -15.52
C ALA A 424 3.21 28.48 -15.60
N LYS A 425 3.61 27.69 -14.58
CA LYS A 425 4.89 26.97 -14.54
C LYS A 425 4.69 25.46 -14.80
N GLY A 426 3.53 25.03 -15.31
CA GLY A 426 3.25 23.65 -15.66
C GLY A 426 2.84 22.74 -14.48
N VAL A 427 2.52 23.27 -13.30
CA VAL A 427 1.98 22.49 -12.17
C VAL A 427 0.47 22.63 -12.13
N TYR A 428 -0.26 21.54 -12.33
CA TYR A 428 -1.72 21.60 -12.49
C TYR A 428 -2.47 21.25 -11.22
N GLY A 429 -2.00 20.27 -10.43
CA GLY A 429 -2.68 19.81 -9.23
C GLY A 429 -1.78 19.06 -8.29
N ALA A 430 -2.22 18.94 -7.03
CA ALA A 430 -1.54 18.16 -6.01
C ALA A 430 -2.51 17.63 -4.95
N LYS A 431 -2.20 16.48 -4.38
CA LYS A 431 -2.95 15.87 -3.27
C LYS A 431 -2.07 14.96 -2.42
N ILE A 432 -2.46 14.78 -1.18
CA ILE A 432 -1.87 13.75 -0.31
C ILE A 432 -2.04 12.36 -0.92
N THR A 433 -1.05 11.48 -0.78
CA THR A 433 -1.06 10.11 -1.31
C THR A 433 -1.18 9.07 -0.21
N GLY A 434 -1.78 7.92 -0.51
CA GLY A 434 -1.92 6.79 0.39
C GLY A 434 -2.85 7.07 1.58
N GLY A 435 -2.47 6.63 2.77
CA GLY A 435 -3.30 6.68 3.98
C GLY A 435 -3.43 8.05 4.67
N GLY A 436 -2.70 9.07 4.23
CA GLY A 436 -2.72 10.39 4.87
C GLY A 436 -1.91 10.51 6.16
N SER A 437 -2.17 11.54 6.96
CA SER A 437 -1.48 11.86 8.23
C SER A 437 0.04 12.06 8.10
N GLY A 438 0.50 12.60 6.98
CA GLY A 438 1.90 12.77 6.62
C GLY A 438 2.26 12.03 5.32
N GLY A 439 3.55 11.75 5.13
CA GLY A 439 4.06 11.07 3.94
C GLY A 439 4.19 11.96 2.72
N THR A 440 3.82 11.47 1.57
CA THR A 440 4.07 12.05 0.26
C THR A 440 2.85 12.79 -0.30
N VAL A 441 3.10 13.82 -1.09
CA VAL A 441 2.11 14.53 -1.92
C VAL A 441 2.34 14.15 -3.38
N ALA A 442 1.29 13.68 -4.06
CA ALA A 442 1.30 13.48 -5.51
C ALA A 442 1.06 14.82 -6.22
N VAL A 443 1.88 15.11 -7.23
CA VAL A 443 1.80 16.33 -8.05
C VAL A 443 1.59 15.94 -9.50
N LEU A 444 0.61 16.56 -10.17
CA LEU A 444 0.38 16.48 -11.60
C LEU A 444 0.93 17.74 -12.28
N GLY A 445 1.71 17.56 -13.35
CA GLY A 445 2.23 18.67 -14.13
C GLY A 445 2.55 18.29 -15.56
N ALA A 446 3.03 19.31 -16.30
CA ALA A 446 3.60 19.10 -17.63
C ALA A 446 4.87 18.24 -17.54
N VAL A 447 5.13 17.40 -18.53
CA VAL A 447 6.29 16.48 -18.53
C VAL A 447 7.63 17.15 -18.31
N ASP A 448 7.75 18.43 -18.69
CA ASP A 448 8.93 19.29 -18.55
C ASP A 448 8.94 20.16 -17.26
N ALA A 449 7.92 20.05 -16.39
CA ALA A 449 7.78 20.87 -15.17
C ALA A 449 8.78 20.50 -14.04
N ASN A 450 9.88 19.79 -14.33
CA ASN A 450 10.83 19.34 -13.30
C ASN A 450 11.39 20.49 -12.45
N HIS A 451 11.69 21.65 -13.06
CA HIS A 451 12.20 22.80 -12.33
C HIS A 451 11.14 23.40 -11.39
N ALA A 452 9.88 23.44 -11.82
CA ALA A 452 8.78 23.92 -11.01
C ALA A 452 8.51 22.99 -9.80
N VAL A 453 8.61 21.68 -10.02
CA VAL A 453 8.49 20.69 -8.94
C VAL A 453 9.67 20.75 -7.97
N ALA A 454 10.89 20.96 -8.49
CA ALA A 454 12.07 21.20 -7.64
C ALA A 454 11.92 22.47 -6.80
N GLU A 455 11.39 23.58 -7.40
CA GLU A 455 11.10 24.83 -6.69
C GLU A 455 10.12 24.63 -5.52
N ILE A 456 9.10 23.74 -5.66
CA ILE A 456 8.23 23.38 -4.53
C ILE A 456 9.06 22.80 -3.38
N GLY A 457 9.94 21.85 -3.69
CA GLY A 457 10.82 21.22 -2.70
C GLY A 457 11.77 22.19 -2.02
N GLU A 458 12.39 23.10 -2.79
CA GLU A 458 13.33 24.12 -2.30
C GLU A 458 12.61 25.11 -1.36
N ARG A 459 11.44 25.61 -1.75
CA ARG A 459 10.64 26.51 -0.92
C ARG A 459 10.19 25.83 0.36
N TYR A 460 9.74 24.57 0.26
CA TYR A 460 9.38 23.78 1.42
C TYR A 460 10.57 23.57 2.37
N ALA A 461 11.75 23.25 1.82
CA ALA A 461 12.97 23.08 2.61
C ALA A 461 13.39 24.38 3.32
N ALA A 462 13.25 25.53 2.66
CA ALA A 462 13.56 26.83 3.24
C ALA A 462 12.63 27.19 4.42
N GLU A 463 11.36 26.77 4.36
CA GLU A 463 10.37 27.04 5.41
C GLU A 463 10.45 26.05 6.59
N THR A 464 10.80 24.78 6.33
CA THR A 464 10.71 23.70 7.31
C THR A 464 12.05 23.14 7.78
N ASN A 465 13.15 23.52 7.10
CA ASN A 465 14.48 22.91 7.24
C ASN A 465 14.49 21.38 6.96
N GLN A 466 13.51 20.89 6.16
CA GLN A 466 13.42 19.50 5.73
C GLN A 466 13.59 19.42 4.22
N TYR A 467 14.56 18.65 3.74
CA TYR A 467 14.82 18.46 2.31
C TYR A 467 13.98 17.31 1.79
N PRO A 468 12.89 17.57 1.02
CA PRO A 468 12.00 16.52 0.56
C PRO A 468 12.66 15.64 -0.50
N LYS A 469 12.48 14.32 -0.40
CA LYS A 469 12.75 13.41 -1.52
C LYS A 469 11.67 13.61 -2.58
N ILE A 470 12.09 13.77 -3.84
CA ILE A 470 11.18 13.84 -4.98
C ILE A 470 11.24 12.51 -5.73
N PHE A 471 10.12 11.82 -5.78
CA PHE A 471 9.92 10.59 -6.56
C PHE A 471 9.54 10.97 -7.98
N LYS A 472 10.17 10.33 -8.96
CA LYS A 472 9.88 10.55 -10.38
C LYS A 472 10.08 9.29 -11.18
N GLY A 473 9.18 9.07 -12.13
CA GLY A 473 9.20 7.91 -13.02
C GLY A 473 8.49 6.70 -12.42
N SER A 474 8.27 5.73 -13.26
CA SER A 474 7.57 4.49 -12.92
C SER A 474 8.35 3.27 -13.38
N SER A 475 7.97 2.12 -12.90
CA SER A 475 8.53 0.84 -13.31
C SER A 475 7.46 -0.25 -13.32
N MET A 476 7.78 -1.39 -13.91
CA MET A 476 6.89 -2.54 -13.96
C MET A 476 6.66 -3.17 -12.59
N GLY A 477 5.50 -3.78 -12.39
CA GLY A 477 5.14 -4.60 -11.24
C GLY A 477 5.91 -5.92 -11.21
N ALA A 478 5.73 -6.64 -10.10
CA ALA A 478 6.45 -7.90 -9.87
C ALA A 478 6.07 -9.02 -10.87
N ASP A 479 4.89 -8.96 -11.46
CA ASP A 479 4.47 -9.95 -12.45
C ASP A 479 5.23 -9.80 -13.76
N ASP A 480 5.26 -8.59 -14.31
CA ASP A 480 5.99 -8.30 -15.55
C ASP A 480 7.52 -8.43 -15.37
N PHE A 481 8.04 -8.17 -14.16
CA PHE A 481 9.45 -8.41 -13.85
C PHE A 481 9.77 -9.92 -13.83
N GLY A 482 8.86 -10.74 -13.31
CA GLY A 482 9.09 -12.17 -13.13
C GLY A 482 10.11 -12.48 -12.03
N CYS A 483 11.13 -13.29 -12.37
CA CYS A 483 12.24 -13.59 -11.48
C CYS A 483 13.54 -13.78 -12.25
N ILE A 484 14.65 -13.57 -11.58
CA ILE A 484 16.01 -13.87 -12.07
C ILE A 484 16.58 -15.02 -11.24
N VAL A 485 17.28 -15.94 -11.89
CA VAL A 485 18.06 -16.98 -11.20
C VAL A 485 19.53 -16.63 -11.29
N LEU A 486 20.18 -16.58 -10.13
CA LEU A 486 21.64 -16.38 -10.02
C LEU A 486 22.31 -17.69 -9.66
N GLN A 487 23.44 -17.97 -10.29
CA GLN A 487 24.31 -19.08 -9.96
C GLN A 487 25.73 -18.58 -9.79
N ASN A 488 26.46 -19.18 -8.82
CA ASN A 488 27.84 -18.82 -8.56
C ASN A 488 28.77 -19.57 -9.54
N ASP A 489 29.70 -18.85 -10.15
CA ASP A 489 30.83 -19.47 -10.85
C ASP A 489 31.82 -19.96 -9.77
N LEU A 490 31.75 -21.26 -9.44
CA LEU A 490 32.70 -21.93 -8.54
C LEU A 490 34.07 -22.11 -9.21
#